data_6b9835abcdf920028dc9c8e70c2ab80f
#
_entry.id   6b9835abcdf920028dc9c8e70c2ab80f
#
_cell.length_a   1.000
_cell.length_b   1.000
_cell.length_c   1.000
_cell.angle_alpha   90.00
_cell.angle_beta   90.00
_cell.angle_gamma   90.00
#
_symmetry.space_group_name_H-M   'P 1'
#
loop_
_entity.id
_entity.type
_entity.pdbx_description
1 polymer ?
#
loop_
_entity_poly.entity_id
_entity_poly.type
_entity_poly.pdbx_seq_one_letter_code
_entity_poly.pdbx_strand_id
1 'polypeptide(L)'
;MKKLIFVLILLFSIDITHRLLLLLPFTWFKSEVKDTVVEPVVIVEKKQITGFKSEVKDTVVEPVVQVEKRQMGVLFYRKVNGKWRWHENGNEDYHEKYEGEIENGKPNGQGTETFPDGSKYIGEFKDGSLNGQGTYTFHDGGKYEGGWKDSKKHGQGTFTYGKGKWEGDKYVGEFKDGKHHGKGTYTFHDGGKYVGEWKDGIRRNGTSYDINGNLKVVYVNGKKITH
;
A
#
# COMPACT_ATOMS: atom_id res chain seq x y z
N MET A 1 -21.13 1.55 -45.78
CA MET A 1 -22.00 0.73 -44.92
C MET A 1 -21.46 0.83 -43.50
N LYS A 2 -22.14 1.61 -42.63
CA LYS A 2 -21.74 1.85 -41.26
C LYS A 2 -22.32 0.74 -40.39
N LYS A 3 -21.48 -0.02 -39.67
CA LYS A 3 -21.95 -1.00 -38.67
C LYS A 3 -22.07 -0.30 -37.34
N LEU A 4 -23.32 -0.19 -36.89
CA LEU A 4 -23.69 0.24 -35.54
C LEU A 4 -23.39 -0.92 -34.58
N ILE A 5 -22.58 -0.68 -33.54
CA ILE A 5 -22.39 -1.63 -32.44
C ILE A 5 -23.20 -1.11 -31.27
N PHE A 6 -24.27 -1.82 -30.93
CA PHE A 6 -25.05 -1.63 -29.72
C PHE A 6 -24.28 -2.24 -28.55
N VAL A 7 -23.93 -1.44 -27.56
CA VAL A 7 -23.46 -1.93 -26.25
C VAL A 7 -24.67 -2.00 -25.33
N LEU A 8 -25.06 -3.22 -25.02
CA LEU A 8 -26.12 -3.51 -24.05
C LEU A 8 -25.53 -3.50 -22.65
N ILE A 9 -25.92 -2.55 -21.82
CA ILE A 9 -25.57 -2.52 -20.39
C ILE A 9 -26.61 -3.37 -19.66
N LEU A 10 -26.21 -4.53 -19.19
CA LEU A 10 -27.00 -5.37 -18.27
C LEU A 10 -26.56 -5.08 -16.83
N LEU A 11 -27.42 -4.44 -16.07
CA LEU A 11 -27.34 -4.34 -14.63
C LEU A 11 -27.77 -5.69 -14.04
N PHE A 12 -26.85 -6.41 -13.44
CA PHE A 12 -27.18 -7.54 -12.57
C PHE A 12 -26.75 -7.24 -11.13
N SER A 13 -27.74 -7.17 -10.27
CA SER A 13 -27.58 -7.33 -8.82
C SER A 13 -27.18 -8.78 -8.57
N ILE A 14 -26.05 -9.00 -7.90
CA ILE A 14 -25.62 -10.34 -7.53
C ILE A 14 -25.64 -10.48 -6.01
N ASP A 15 -26.52 -11.35 -5.59
CA ASP A 15 -26.60 -11.94 -4.27
C ASP A 15 -25.41 -12.91 -4.04
N ILE A 16 -24.91 -12.92 -2.81
CA ILE A 16 -23.73 -13.70 -2.42
C ILE A 16 -24.17 -15.09 -1.99
N THR A 17 -23.77 -16.13 -2.71
CA THR A 17 -23.52 -17.46 -2.08
C THR A 17 -22.63 -18.36 -2.94
N HIS A 18 -21.51 -18.78 -2.35
CA HIS A 18 -20.77 -20.06 -2.46
C HIS A 18 -20.11 -20.55 -3.74
N ARG A 19 -18.76 -20.63 -3.61
CA ARG A 19 -17.86 -21.72 -4.08
C ARG A 19 -17.74 -22.03 -5.59
N LEU A 20 -16.60 -21.76 -6.16
CA LEU A 20 -15.69 -22.83 -6.68
C LEU A 20 -14.32 -22.25 -7.06
N LEU A 21 -13.29 -22.79 -6.40
CA LEU A 21 -11.87 -22.57 -6.75
C LEU A 21 -11.57 -23.41 -7.99
N LEU A 22 -11.16 -22.78 -9.09
CA LEU A 22 -10.54 -23.48 -10.21
C LEU A 22 -9.12 -22.92 -10.40
N LEU A 23 -8.16 -23.79 -10.07
CA LEU A 23 -6.74 -23.66 -10.37
C LEU A 23 -6.53 -23.66 -11.87
N LEU A 24 -5.98 -22.60 -12.42
CA LEU A 24 -5.39 -22.57 -13.77
C LEU A 24 -3.87 -22.40 -13.65
N PRO A 25 -3.09 -23.15 -14.45
CA PRO A 25 -1.64 -23.19 -14.29
C PRO A 25 -0.99 -21.91 -14.83
N PHE A 26 -0.02 -21.44 -14.07
CA PHE A 26 0.83 -20.29 -14.35
C PHE A 26 1.87 -20.68 -15.42
N THR A 27 1.54 -20.52 -16.68
CA THR A 27 2.54 -20.48 -17.74
C THR A 27 2.05 -19.57 -18.85
N TRP A 28 2.90 -18.66 -19.29
CA TRP A 28 2.79 -17.69 -20.38
C TRP A 28 2.67 -16.22 -19.91
N PHE A 29 3.82 -15.64 -19.58
CA PHE A 29 4.03 -14.23 -19.87
C PHE A 29 5.49 -14.06 -20.29
N LYS A 30 5.71 -14.14 -21.59
CA LYS A 30 6.95 -13.69 -22.23
C LYS A 30 6.56 -12.56 -23.18
N SER A 31 7.06 -11.37 -22.87
CA SER A 31 7.28 -10.19 -23.72
C SER A 31 6.19 -9.80 -24.72
N GLU A 32 5.48 -8.74 -24.39
CA GLU A 32 5.25 -7.57 -25.24
C GLU A 32 4.49 -6.54 -24.40
N VAL A 33 5.16 -5.45 -24.03
CA VAL A 33 4.50 -4.29 -23.41
C VAL A 33 3.75 -3.58 -24.54
N LYS A 34 2.50 -3.99 -24.77
CA LYS A 34 1.51 -3.22 -25.52
C LYS A 34 0.47 -2.72 -24.55
N ASP A 35 0.39 -1.41 -24.45
CA ASP A 35 -0.72 -0.58 -23.96
C ASP A 35 -1.75 -1.30 -23.08
N THR A 36 -1.46 -1.47 -21.80
CA THR A 36 -2.45 -1.95 -20.84
C THR A 36 -3.39 -0.79 -20.51
N VAL A 37 -4.62 -0.91 -21.00
CA VAL A 37 -5.71 0.01 -20.66
C VAL A 37 -6.05 -0.21 -19.18
N VAL A 38 -5.69 0.75 -18.34
CA VAL A 38 -6.15 0.78 -16.94
C VAL A 38 -7.57 1.31 -16.93
N GLU A 39 -8.49 0.69 -16.19
CA GLU A 39 -9.87 1.13 -16.07
C GLU A 39 -9.95 2.59 -15.56
N PRO A 40 -10.83 3.42 -16.13
CA PRO A 40 -10.92 4.83 -15.80
C PRO A 40 -11.49 5.06 -14.41
N VAL A 41 -10.80 5.83 -13.59
CA VAL A 41 -11.36 6.37 -12.35
C VAL A 41 -12.29 7.53 -12.72
N VAL A 42 -13.57 7.36 -12.48
CA VAL A 42 -14.59 8.40 -12.74
C VAL A 42 -14.61 9.39 -11.59
N ILE A 43 -14.04 10.57 -11.78
CA ILE A 43 -14.19 11.70 -10.85
C ILE A 43 -15.36 12.55 -11.34
N VAL A 44 -16.46 12.56 -10.57
CA VAL A 44 -17.61 13.41 -10.85
C VAL A 44 -17.45 14.74 -10.11
N GLU A 45 -17.01 15.79 -10.79
CA GLU A 45 -17.09 17.16 -10.25
C GLU A 45 -18.48 17.73 -10.47
N LYS A 46 -19.20 18.03 -9.38
CA LYS A 46 -20.45 18.80 -9.43
C LYS A 46 -20.13 20.29 -9.52
N LYS A 47 -20.27 20.88 -10.69
CA LYS A 47 -20.20 22.34 -10.87
C LYS A 47 -21.55 22.95 -10.52
N GLN A 48 -21.64 23.69 -9.41
CA GLN A 48 -22.81 24.50 -9.09
C GLN A 48 -22.86 25.71 -10.03
N ILE A 49 -23.92 25.80 -10.83
CA ILE A 49 -24.23 27.02 -11.61
C ILE A 49 -25.27 27.79 -10.83
N THR A 50 -24.90 28.90 -10.23
CA THR A 50 -25.81 29.86 -9.62
C THR A 50 -26.12 30.97 -10.62
N GLY A 51 -27.40 31.14 -10.94
CA GLY A 51 -27.99 32.36 -11.52
C GLY A 51 -28.44 32.24 -12.96
N PHE A 52 -29.70 32.12 -13.20
CA PHE A 52 -30.68 33.01 -13.89
C PHE A 52 -31.97 32.24 -14.23
N LYS A 53 -33.09 32.88 -14.04
CA LYS A 53 -34.43 32.40 -14.38
C LYS A 53 -34.61 32.29 -15.89
N SER A 54 -35.22 31.25 -16.36
CA SER A 54 -36.21 30.99 -17.38
C SER A 54 -35.81 29.89 -18.38
N GLU A 55 -36.77 28.98 -18.62
CA GLU A 55 -36.83 27.92 -19.62
C GLU A 55 -35.80 26.77 -19.46
N VAL A 56 -36.23 25.75 -18.72
CA VAL A 56 -35.59 24.46 -18.67
C VAL A 56 -35.81 23.72 -20.00
N LYS A 57 -34.88 23.85 -20.91
CA LYS A 57 -34.59 22.79 -21.88
C LYS A 57 -33.65 21.83 -21.16
N ASP A 58 -34.09 20.58 -20.97
CA ASP A 58 -33.27 19.50 -20.47
C ASP A 58 -32.04 19.31 -21.37
N THR A 59 -30.97 20.04 -21.07
CA THR A 59 -29.67 19.77 -21.63
C THR A 59 -29.09 18.66 -20.79
N VAL A 60 -29.16 17.42 -21.28
CA VAL A 60 -28.40 16.30 -20.74
C VAL A 60 -26.93 16.65 -20.93
N VAL A 61 -26.29 17.12 -19.87
CA VAL A 61 -24.84 17.32 -19.84
C VAL A 61 -24.24 15.93 -19.60
N GLU A 62 -23.76 15.30 -20.65
CA GLU A 62 -22.99 14.08 -20.50
C GLU A 62 -21.73 14.40 -19.65
N PRO A 63 -21.43 13.59 -18.63
CA PRO A 63 -20.22 13.81 -17.84
C PRO A 63 -19.00 13.63 -18.76
N VAL A 64 -18.18 14.67 -18.88
CA VAL A 64 -16.88 14.56 -19.54
C VAL A 64 -15.97 13.76 -18.61
N VAL A 65 -15.84 12.49 -18.88
CA VAL A 65 -14.88 11.63 -18.19
C VAL A 65 -13.50 11.95 -18.77
N GLN A 66 -12.72 12.73 -18.05
CA GLN A 66 -11.28 12.87 -18.34
C GLN A 66 -10.56 11.64 -17.80
N VAL A 67 -10.14 10.76 -18.70
CA VAL A 67 -9.27 9.63 -18.39
C VAL A 67 -7.84 10.18 -18.35
N GLU A 68 -7.30 10.38 -17.15
CA GLU A 68 -5.86 10.65 -17.02
C GLU A 68 -5.10 9.39 -17.45
N LYS A 69 -4.40 9.48 -18.56
CA LYS A 69 -3.53 8.40 -19.05
C LYS A 69 -2.29 8.37 -18.16
N ARG A 70 -2.26 7.45 -17.19
CA ARG A 70 -1.07 7.23 -16.37
C ARG A 70 0.00 6.51 -17.17
N GLN A 71 1.22 7.01 -17.09
CA GLN A 71 2.35 6.37 -17.74
C GLN A 71 2.81 5.19 -16.87
N MET A 72 2.83 3.97 -17.44
CA MET A 72 3.42 2.79 -16.82
C MET A 72 4.84 2.60 -17.31
N GLY A 73 5.74 2.14 -16.44
CA GLY A 73 7.12 1.90 -16.86
C GLY A 73 7.99 1.22 -15.81
N VAL A 74 9.25 1.06 -16.17
CA VAL A 74 10.30 0.48 -15.33
C VAL A 74 11.37 1.54 -15.10
N LEU A 75 11.76 1.73 -13.84
CA LEU A 75 12.81 2.65 -13.43
C LEU A 75 13.81 1.94 -12.51
N PHE A 76 15.04 2.43 -12.49
CA PHE A 76 16.11 1.95 -11.62
C PHE A 76 16.68 3.11 -10.80
N TYR A 77 16.77 2.94 -9.47
CA TYR A 77 17.37 3.94 -8.60
C TYR A 77 18.87 3.75 -8.53
N ARG A 78 19.62 4.66 -9.09
CA ARG A 78 21.08 4.55 -9.21
C ARG A 78 21.81 5.88 -9.12
N LYS A 79 23.10 5.82 -8.77
CA LYS A 79 23.96 6.99 -8.66
C LYS A 79 24.59 7.31 -10.00
N VAL A 80 24.34 8.52 -10.51
CA VAL A 80 24.96 9.06 -11.73
C VAL A 80 25.51 10.45 -11.41
N ASN A 81 26.78 10.67 -11.73
CA ASN A 81 27.46 11.94 -11.44
C ASN A 81 27.34 12.36 -9.96
N GLY A 82 27.49 11.39 -9.04
CA GLY A 82 27.42 11.62 -7.60
C GLY A 82 26.02 11.79 -7.01
N LYS A 83 24.96 11.79 -7.80
CA LYS A 83 23.57 11.98 -7.35
C LYS A 83 22.73 10.72 -7.58
N TRP A 84 21.95 10.32 -6.58
CA TRP A 84 20.97 9.26 -6.67
C TRP A 84 19.70 9.76 -7.38
N ARG A 85 19.24 9.02 -8.39
CA ARG A 85 18.03 9.34 -9.17
C ARG A 85 17.44 8.09 -9.80
N TRP A 86 16.16 8.17 -10.17
CA TRP A 86 15.47 7.20 -11.00
C TRP A 86 15.91 7.35 -12.47
N HIS A 87 16.12 6.22 -13.16
CA HIS A 87 16.55 6.13 -14.55
C HIS A 87 15.85 4.99 -15.26
N GLU A 88 15.58 5.11 -16.56
CA GLU A 88 14.93 4.07 -17.37
C GLU A 88 15.82 2.83 -17.62
N ASN A 89 17.09 2.92 -17.34
CA ASN A 89 18.04 1.81 -17.51
C ASN A 89 18.86 1.58 -16.24
N GLY A 90 19.10 0.31 -15.93
CA GLY A 90 19.85 -0.14 -14.75
C GLY A 90 20.09 -1.64 -14.81
N ASN A 91 20.60 -2.18 -13.71
CA ASN A 91 20.77 -3.61 -13.49
C ASN A 91 20.15 -3.97 -12.14
N GLU A 92 19.18 -4.87 -12.14
CA GLU A 92 18.43 -5.28 -10.95
C GLU A 92 19.27 -6.00 -9.90
N ASP A 93 20.43 -6.57 -10.27
CA ASP A 93 21.34 -7.18 -9.30
C ASP A 93 22.03 -6.14 -8.39
N TYR A 94 22.10 -4.87 -8.82
CA TYR A 94 22.86 -3.82 -8.12
C TYR A 94 22.04 -2.55 -7.82
N HIS A 95 20.86 -2.42 -8.42
CA HIS A 95 20.01 -1.24 -8.31
C HIS A 95 18.60 -1.61 -7.87
N GLU A 96 17.98 -0.77 -7.10
CA GLU A 96 16.55 -0.86 -6.83
C GLU A 96 15.79 -0.74 -8.16
N LYS A 97 14.87 -1.68 -8.42
CA LYS A 97 14.03 -1.72 -9.62
C LYS A 97 12.59 -1.40 -9.26
N TYR A 98 12.04 -0.41 -9.93
CA TYR A 98 10.62 -0.06 -9.83
C TYR A 98 9.87 -0.46 -11.09
N GLU A 99 8.64 -0.98 -10.92
CA GLU A 99 7.70 -1.31 -11.98
C GLU A 99 6.31 -0.79 -11.59
N GLY A 100 5.77 0.18 -12.32
CA GLY A 100 4.48 0.78 -11.97
C GLY A 100 4.21 2.12 -12.64
N GLU A 101 3.34 2.92 -12.02
CA GLU A 101 2.94 4.23 -12.49
C GLU A 101 4.07 5.24 -12.33
N ILE A 102 4.32 6.03 -13.37
CA ILE A 102 5.41 7.01 -13.44
C ILE A 102 4.83 8.39 -13.74
N GLU A 103 5.31 9.39 -13.02
CA GLU A 103 5.05 10.79 -13.30
C GLU A 103 6.37 11.59 -13.17
N ASN A 104 6.63 12.46 -14.14
CA ASN A 104 7.86 13.28 -14.17
C ASN A 104 9.16 12.48 -13.98
N GLY A 105 9.22 11.25 -14.55
CA GLY A 105 10.39 10.37 -14.47
C GLY A 105 10.63 9.77 -13.08
N LYS A 106 9.60 9.70 -12.22
CA LYS A 106 9.66 9.12 -10.87
C LYS A 106 8.49 8.18 -10.62
N PRO A 107 8.65 7.18 -9.73
CA PRO A 107 7.53 6.43 -9.17
C PRO A 107 6.45 7.35 -8.61
N ASN A 108 5.19 7.21 -9.09
CA ASN A 108 4.06 8.01 -8.61
C ASN A 108 2.75 7.27 -8.90
N GLY A 109 2.00 6.90 -7.88
CA GLY A 109 0.83 6.02 -7.97
C GLY A 109 1.13 4.59 -7.52
N GLN A 110 0.52 3.58 -8.14
CA GLN A 110 0.70 2.18 -7.75
C GLN A 110 1.93 1.57 -8.41
N GLY A 111 2.67 0.77 -7.65
CA GLY A 111 3.85 0.10 -8.19
C GLY A 111 4.47 -0.95 -7.27
N THR A 112 5.51 -1.56 -7.80
CA THR A 112 6.35 -2.53 -7.13
C THR A 112 7.79 -2.06 -7.17
N GLU A 113 8.48 -2.04 -6.03
CA GLU A 113 9.91 -1.83 -5.93
C GLU A 113 10.59 -3.09 -5.41
N THR A 114 11.61 -3.55 -6.10
CA THR A 114 12.42 -4.70 -5.73
C THR A 114 13.85 -4.22 -5.44
N PHE A 115 14.36 -4.63 -4.29
CA PHE A 115 15.68 -4.26 -3.79
C PHE A 115 16.71 -5.36 -4.11
N PRO A 116 18.00 -5.03 -4.28
CA PRO A 116 19.04 -6.02 -4.57
C PRO A 116 19.21 -7.11 -3.50
N ASP A 117 18.79 -6.85 -2.26
CA ASP A 117 18.82 -7.82 -1.16
C ASP A 117 17.63 -8.80 -1.21
N GLY A 118 16.73 -8.68 -2.19
CA GLY A 118 15.52 -9.49 -2.33
C GLY A 118 14.31 -8.97 -1.56
N SER A 119 14.44 -7.87 -0.82
CA SER A 119 13.28 -7.18 -0.25
C SER A 119 12.39 -6.61 -1.33
N LYS A 120 11.09 -6.43 -1.03
CA LYS A 120 10.10 -5.96 -2.00
C LYS A 120 9.06 -5.07 -1.36
N TYR A 121 8.72 -3.98 -2.03
CA TYR A 121 7.55 -3.16 -1.70
C TYR A 121 6.50 -3.24 -2.80
N ILE A 122 5.24 -3.32 -2.42
CA ILE A 122 4.07 -3.21 -3.32
C ILE A 122 3.10 -2.24 -2.69
N GLY A 123 2.76 -1.16 -3.40
CA GLY A 123 1.87 -0.14 -2.86
C GLY A 123 1.96 1.19 -3.58
N GLU A 124 1.55 2.23 -2.86
CA GLU A 124 1.49 3.58 -3.37
C GLU A 124 2.85 4.29 -3.29
N PHE A 125 3.14 5.07 -4.32
CA PHE A 125 4.33 5.93 -4.42
C PHE A 125 3.91 7.37 -4.64
N LYS A 126 4.73 8.29 -4.15
CA LYS A 126 4.62 9.71 -4.43
C LYS A 126 6.00 10.32 -4.59
N ASP A 127 6.23 10.98 -5.72
CA ASP A 127 7.50 11.68 -6.03
C ASP A 127 8.75 10.80 -5.85
N GLY A 128 8.63 9.49 -6.09
CA GLY A 128 9.73 8.52 -5.96
C GLY A 128 9.90 7.94 -4.55
N SER A 129 8.98 8.20 -3.62
CA SER A 129 9.01 7.69 -2.25
C SER A 129 7.81 6.79 -1.97
N LEU A 130 7.99 5.79 -1.09
CA LEU A 130 6.88 4.98 -0.57
C LEU A 130 5.91 5.90 0.18
N ASN A 131 4.63 5.84 -0.18
CA ASN A 131 3.59 6.70 0.39
C ASN A 131 2.25 5.95 0.43
N GLY A 132 1.21 6.49 1.10
CA GLY A 132 -0.11 5.85 1.14
C GLY A 132 -0.12 4.47 1.77
N GLN A 133 -0.82 3.51 1.18
CA GLN A 133 -0.90 2.13 1.67
C GLN A 133 0.06 1.22 0.91
N GLY A 134 0.68 0.28 1.63
CA GLY A 134 1.57 -0.67 0.97
C GLY A 134 2.07 -1.78 1.87
N THR A 135 2.64 -2.79 1.21
CA THR A 135 3.24 -3.97 1.83
C THR A 135 4.73 -4.00 1.53
N TYR A 136 5.56 -4.05 2.56
CA TYR A 136 7.00 -4.29 2.46
C TYR A 136 7.31 -5.68 2.99
N THR A 137 7.91 -6.52 2.15
CA THR A 137 8.45 -7.82 2.53
C THR A 137 9.97 -7.72 2.61
N PHE A 138 10.53 -8.03 3.76
CA PHE A 138 11.97 -8.01 4.01
C PHE A 138 12.62 -9.30 3.52
N HIS A 139 13.91 -9.26 3.19
CA HIS A 139 14.68 -10.42 2.76
C HIS A 139 14.73 -11.56 3.80
N ASP A 140 14.57 -11.22 5.08
CA ASP A 140 14.52 -12.18 6.20
C ASP A 140 13.13 -12.83 6.38
N GLY A 141 12.15 -12.48 5.53
CA GLY A 141 10.77 -12.96 5.59
C GLY A 141 9.87 -12.12 6.49
N GLY A 142 10.38 -11.09 7.14
CA GLY A 142 9.57 -10.12 7.87
C GLY A 142 8.64 -9.36 6.91
N LYS A 143 7.54 -8.80 7.45
CA LYS A 143 6.53 -8.11 6.64
C LYS A 143 5.94 -6.92 7.36
N TYR A 144 5.78 -5.80 6.64
CA TYR A 144 4.97 -4.68 7.10
C TYR A 144 3.83 -4.42 6.12
N GLU A 145 2.62 -4.28 6.65
CA GLU A 145 1.40 -3.96 5.90
C GLU A 145 0.75 -2.75 6.58
N GLY A 146 0.61 -1.63 5.87
CA GLY A 146 0.02 -0.42 6.45
C GLY A 146 0.42 0.85 5.76
N GLY A 147 0.26 1.96 6.49
CA GLY A 147 0.52 3.31 5.98
C GLY A 147 2.00 3.65 5.86
N TRP A 148 2.31 4.43 4.84
CA TRP A 148 3.64 4.94 4.53
C TRP A 148 3.61 6.44 4.32
N LYS A 149 4.66 7.11 4.72
CA LYS A 149 4.89 8.54 4.46
C LYS A 149 6.38 8.80 4.31
N ASP A 150 6.76 9.38 3.17
CA ASP A 150 8.16 9.70 2.86
C ASP A 150 9.12 8.52 3.14
N SER A 151 8.75 7.34 2.61
CA SER A 151 9.46 6.05 2.77
C SER A 151 9.60 5.56 4.23
N LYS A 152 8.75 6.05 5.14
CA LYS A 152 8.70 5.61 6.54
C LYS A 152 7.34 5.02 6.89
N LYS A 153 7.32 3.95 7.68
CA LYS A 153 6.08 3.40 8.24
C LYS A 153 5.35 4.49 9.03
N HIS A 154 4.06 4.72 8.74
CA HIS A 154 3.27 5.80 9.32
C HIS A 154 1.78 5.42 9.41
N GLY A 155 1.04 5.94 10.40
CA GLY A 155 -0.37 5.59 10.58
C GLY A 155 -0.57 4.18 11.10
N GLN A 156 -1.70 3.54 10.75
CA GLN A 156 -2.00 2.17 11.18
C GLN A 156 -1.24 1.14 10.36
N GLY A 157 -0.79 0.07 11.00
CA GLY A 157 -0.12 -1.01 10.31
C GLY A 157 0.10 -2.26 11.15
N THR A 158 0.52 -3.32 10.46
CA THR A 158 0.92 -4.59 11.03
C THR A 158 2.37 -4.87 10.65
N PHE A 159 3.22 -5.15 11.62
CA PHE A 159 4.59 -5.61 11.41
C PHE A 159 4.74 -7.02 11.95
N THR A 160 5.14 -7.96 11.11
CA THR A 160 5.52 -9.32 11.51
C THR A 160 7.03 -9.45 11.35
N TYR A 161 7.71 -9.90 12.39
CA TYR A 161 9.17 -10.04 12.40
C TYR A 161 9.59 -11.31 11.67
N GLY A 162 10.56 -11.19 10.78
CA GLY A 162 11.20 -12.28 10.05
C GLY A 162 12.24 -13.03 10.88
N LYS A 163 13.08 -13.82 10.18
CA LYS A 163 14.13 -14.63 10.80
C LYS A 163 15.02 -13.82 11.72
N GLY A 164 15.32 -14.38 12.90
CA GLY A 164 16.19 -13.76 13.88
C GLY A 164 15.62 -13.79 15.29
N LYS A 165 16.13 -12.91 16.15
CA LYS A 165 15.80 -12.87 17.60
C LYS A 165 14.30 -12.72 17.90
N TRP A 166 13.53 -12.08 17.01
CA TRP A 166 12.14 -11.71 17.21
C TRP A 166 11.22 -12.41 16.19
N GLU A 167 11.72 -13.49 15.57
CA GLU A 167 10.96 -14.26 14.56
C GLU A 167 9.60 -14.69 15.10
N GLY A 168 8.55 -14.38 14.32
CA GLY A 168 7.18 -14.68 14.69
C GLY A 168 6.50 -13.68 15.62
N ASP A 169 7.25 -12.73 16.19
CA ASP A 169 6.64 -11.60 16.91
C ASP A 169 5.83 -10.74 15.95
N LYS A 170 4.77 -10.11 16.47
CA LYS A 170 3.87 -9.26 15.66
C LYS A 170 3.48 -8.00 16.41
N TYR A 171 3.53 -6.87 15.71
CA TYR A 171 2.94 -5.63 16.19
C TYR A 171 1.78 -5.21 15.31
N VAL A 172 0.67 -4.81 15.93
CA VAL A 172 -0.50 -4.22 15.27
C VAL A 172 -0.83 -2.93 15.98
N GLY A 173 -0.81 -1.80 15.27
CA GLY A 173 -1.07 -0.51 15.87
C GLY A 173 -0.54 0.66 15.06
N GLU A 174 -0.38 1.79 15.75
CA GLU A 174 0.07 3.03 15.14
C GLU A 174 1.59 3.05 14.95
N PHE A 175 2.03 3.62 13.83
CA PHE A 175 3.42 3.92 13.50
C PHE A 175 3.60 5.41 13.27
N LYS A 176 4.74 5.93 13.66
CA LYS A 176 5.18 7.28 13.36
C LYS A 176 6.67 7.28 13.05
N ASP A 177 7.04 7.81 11.88
CA ASP A 177 8.43 7.91 11.43
C ASP A 177 9.20 6.60 11.56
N GLY A 178 8.57 5.47 11.17
CA GLY A 178 9.12 4.13 11.20
C GLY A 178 9.05 3.40 12.54
N LYS A 179 8.59 4.03 13.62
CA LYS A 179 8.58 3.48 14.98
C LYS A 179 7.16 3.19 15.46
N HIS A 180 7.00 2.19 16.35
CA HIS A 180 5.76 1.96 17.08
C HIS A 180 5.38 3.23 17.84
N HIS A 181 4.13 3.67 17.72
CA HIS A 181 3.61 4.89 18.33
C HIS A 181 2.15 4.69 18.72
N GLY A 182 1.56 5.63 19.48
CA GLY A 182 0.15 5.63 19.83
C GLY A 182 -0.31 4.32 20.47
N LYS A 183 -1.50 3.85 20.13
CA LYS A 183 -2.05 2.60 20.65
C LYS A 183 -1.62 1.42 19.79
N GLY A 184 -1.26 0.30 20.43
CA GLY A 184 -0.88 -0.93 19.71
C GLY A 184 -0.76 -2.15 20.59
N THR A 185 -0.83 -3.30 19.92
CA THR A 185 -0.64 -4.63 20.51
C THR A 185 0.63 -5.25 19.94
N TYR A 186 1.52 -5.66 20.82
CA TYR A 186 2.68 -6.48 20.47
C TYR A 186 2.43 -7.90 20.98
N THR A 187 2.41 -8.85 20.07
CA THR A 187 2.28 -10.29 20.37
C THR A 187 3.65 -10.91 20.21
N PHE A 188 4.12 -11.60 21.23
CA PHE A 188 5.36 -12.37 21.22
C PHE A 188 5.15 -13.72 20.54
N HIS A 189 6.19 -14.31 20.01
CA HIS A 189 6.17 -15.63 19.39
C HIS A 189 5.69 -16.74 20.34
N ASP A 190 5.87 -16.54 21.66
CA ASP A 190 5.37 -17.46 22.70
C ASP A 190 3.87 -17.31 22.98
N GLY A 191 3.16 -16.40 22.29
CA GLY A 191 1.74 -16.13 22.46
C GLY A 191 1.41 -15.10 23.55
N GLY A 192 2.36 -14.71 24.36
CA GLY A 192 2.20 -13.58 25.29
C GLY A 192 1.99 -12.27 24.52
N LYS A 193 1.46 -11.24 25.18
CA LYS A 193 1.23 -9.95 24.50
C LYS A 193 1.41 -8.76 25.42
N TYR A 194 1.71 -7.62 24.81
CA TYR A 194 1.58 -6.30 25.43
C TYR A 194 0.50 -5.51 24.69
N VAL A 195 -0.42 -4.91 25.42
CA VAL A 195 -1.48 -4.03 24.93
C VAL A 195 -1.35 -2.68 25.60
N GLY A 196 -1.22 -1.62 24.84
CA GLY A 196 -1.07 -0.29 25.43
C GLY A 196 -0.53 0.77 24.50
N GLU A 197 0.00 1.83 25.12
CA GLU A 197 0.56 2.98 24.44
C GLU A 197 2.06 2.81 24.16
N TRP A 198 2.46 3.35 23.02
CA TRP A 198 3.83 3.37 22.54
C TRP A 198 4.26 4.79 22.22
N LYS A 199 5.49 5.12 22.46
CA LYS A 199 6.10 6.37 22.02
C LYS A 199 7.52 6.12 21.56
N ASP A 200 7.78 6.41 20.30
CA ASP A 200 9.09 6.28 19.65
C ASP A 200 9.72 4.87 19.81
N GLY A 201 8.88 3.82 19.72
CA GLY A 201 9.28 2.41 19.89
C GLY A 201 9.31 1.91 21.33
N ILE A 202 8.99 2.74 22.31
CA ILE A 202 9.05 2.40 23.74
C ILE A 202 7.63 2.23 24.29
N ARG A 203 7.39 1.14 25.05
CA ARG A 203 6.15 0.93 25.81
C ARG A 203 5.99 2.02 26.86
N ARG A 204 4.79 2.62 26.96
CA ARG A 204 4.50 3.72 27.92
C ARG A 204 3.48 3.29 28.97
N ASN A 205 2.22 3.25 28.63
CA ASN A 205 1.12 2.88 29.50
C ASN A 205 0.43 1.65 28.93
N GLY A 206 0.30 0.57 29.71
CA GLY A 206 -0.32 -0.64 29.20
C GLY A 206 0.00 -1.88 30.03
N THR A 207 -0.42 -3.01 29.54
CA THR A 207 -0.36 -4.27 30.28
C THR A 207 0.22 -5.39 29.42
N SER A 208 1.13 -6.16 30.00
CA SER A 208 1.60 -7.43 29.42
C SER A 208 0.86 -8.60 30.05
N TYR A 209 0.57 -9.56 29.21
CA TYR A 209 -0.11 -10.82 29.55
C TYR A 209 0.77 -12.01 29.11
N ASP A 210 0.65 -13.13 29.78
CA ASP A 210 1.18 -14.41 29.33
C ASP A 210 0.30 -15.03 28.23
N ILE A 211 0.70 -16.21 27.72
CA ILE A 211 -0.05 -16.97 26.70
C ILE A 211 -1.47 -17.35 27.16
N ASN A 212 -1.69 -17.55 28.46
CA ASN A 212 -2.97 -17.91 29.05
C ASN A 212 -3.85 -16.69 29.34
N GLY A 213 -3.35 -15.46 29.08
CA GLY A 213 -4.05 -14.23 29.35
C GLY A 213 -3.91 -13.70 30.77
N ASN A 214 -3.06 -14.31 31.60
CA ASN A 214 -2.80 -13.81 32.95
C ASN A 214 -1.92 -12.55 32.90
N LEU A 215 -2.22 -11.63 33.81
CA LEU A 215 -1.47 -10.38 33.94
C LEU A 215 -0.02 -10.68 34.37
N LYS A 216 0.95 -10.16 33.63
CA LYS A 216 2.39 -10.31 33.90
C LYS A 216 3.01 -9.03 34.46
N VAL A 217 2.78 -7.91 33.77
CA VAL A 217 3.41 -6.61 34.07
C VAL A 217 2.49 -5.48 33.65
N VAL A 218 2.37 -4.46 34.51
CA VAL A 218 1.78 -3.17 34.17
C VAL A 218 2.89 -2.18 33.89
N TYR A 219 2.72 -1.34 32.87
CA TYR A 219 3.63 -0.25 32.55
C TYR A 219 2.92 1.09 32.80
N VAL A 220 3.60 1.99 33.51
CA VAL A 220 3.15 3.35 33.75
C VAL A 220 4.31 4.30 33.43
N ASN A 221 4.08 5.23 32.50
CA ASN A 221 5.09 6.17 32.02
C ASN A 221 6.41 5.50 31.60
N GLY A 222 6.33 4.30 31.01
CA GLY A 222 7.47 3.51 30.55
C GLY A 222 8.20 2.71 31.62
N LYS A 223 7.78 2.78 32.86
CA LYS A 223 8.33 2.00 33.98
C LYS A 223 7.50 0.75 34.24
N LYS A 224 8.14 -0.37 34.51
CA LYS A 224 7.49 -1.59 34.96
C LYS A 224 7.01 -1.42 36.40
N ILE A 225 5.74 -1.73 36.63
CA ILE A 225 5.17 -1.86 37.98
C ILE A 225 4.98 -3.36 38.20
N THR A 226 5.80 -3.94 39.03
CA THR A 226 5.63 -5.34 39.50
C THR A 226 4.86 -5.32 40.80
N HIS A 227 3.84 -6.19 40.91
CA HIS A 227 3.17 -6.51 42.17
C HIS A 227 3.98 -7.52 42.94
#